data_0e05db832b8777c338ce3c441d27dca0
#
_entry.id   0e05db832b8777c338ce3c441d27dca0
#
_cell.length_a   1.000
_cell.length_b   1.000
_cell.length_c   1.000
_cell.angle_alpha   90.00
_cell.angle_beta   90.00
_cell.angle_gamma   90.00
#
_symmetry.space_group_name_H-M   'P 1'
#
loop_
_entity.id
_entity.type
_entity.pdbx_description
1 polymer ?
#
loop_
_entity_poly.entity_id
_entity_poly.type
_entity_poly.pdbx_seq_one_letter_code
_entity_poly.pdbx_strand_id
1 'polypeptide(L)'
;MEQTEIQLLVFVTTIIVLILAITLIVFFFYFQQKKTAYLLKQRETQLLFEEEITKSKLEIQEQALQNISWEIHDNVGQLLSTAKMQLNMMQFTLPEDQQEGIQETSNIIGRSLEDLRGLAKSLNPETIKNKGLITSLKQEVERYNRLNFINAKLEISEDFFDLSNEKEIILFRILQEFCNNTLKYSKAKELIVNLNYENDVLNITASDNGIGFDTNDKTKQNGIGLINIKSRGELIGAKIDLKSAQNKGTMLYISCPK
;
A
#
# COMPACT_ATOMS: atom_id res chain seq x y z
N MET A 1 -33.05 42.49 70.76
CA MET A 1 -32.65 41.08 70.70
C MET A 1 -33.12 40.42 69.40
N GLU A 2 -34.37 40.58 68.97
CA GLU A 2 -34.87 39.94 67.72
C GLU A 2 -34.13 40.33 66.39
N GLN A 3 -33.70 41.61 66.25
CA GLN A 3 -33.10 42.09 65.00
C GLN A 3 -31.67 41.56 64.77
N THR A 4 -30.92 41.31 65.87
CA THR A 4 -29.56 40.70 65.78
C THR A 4 -29.62 39.20 65.53
N GLU A 5 -30.65 38.52 66.03
CA GLU A 5 -30.86 37.08 65.74
C GLU A 5 -31.26 36.83 64.30
N ILE A 6 -32.09 37.70 63.70
CA ILE A 6 -32.46 37.63 62.29
C ILE A 6 -31.23 37.90 61.34
N GLN A 7 -30.40 38.87 61.71
CA GLN A 7 -29.18 39.19 60.99
C GLN A 7 -28.19 38.02 61.04
N LEU A 8 -28.01 37.36 62.13
CA LEU A 8 -27.16 36.18 62.28
C LEU A 8 -27.69 35.00 61.49
N LEU A 9 -28.99 34.75 61.46
CA LEU A 9 -29.62 33.69 60.68
C LEU A 9 -29.41 33.92 59.17
N VAL A 10 -29.61 35.12 58.67
CA VAL A 10 -29.38 35.50 57.26
C VAL A 10 -27.91 35.32 56.89
N PHE A 11 -26.99 35.73 57.80
CA PHE A 11 -25.55 35.55 57.50
C PHE A 11 -25.13 34.10 57.45
N VAL A 12 -25.60 33.27 58.40
CA VAL A 12 -25.30 31.81 58.39
C VAL A 12 -25.89 31.11 57.09
N THR A 13 -27.13 31.42 56.75
CA THR A 13 -27.77 30.84 55.60
C THR A 13 -27.06 31.25 54.26
N THR A 14 -26.62 32.49 54.12
CA THR A 14 -25.85 32.94 52.98
C THR A 14 -24.51 32.24 52.88
N ILE A 15 -23.79 32.00 53.96
CA ILE A 15 -22.54 31.22 53.96
C ILE A 15 -22.79 29.76 53.53
N ILE A 16 -23.83 29.12 54.06
CA ILE A 16 -24.18 27.75 53.69
C ILE A 16 -24.48 27.65 52.17
N VAL A 17 -25.27 28.57 51.63
CA VAL A 17 -25.58 28.61 50.21
C VAL A 17 -24.32 28.82 49.36
N LEU A 18 -23.39 29.68 49.81
CA LEU A 18 -22.15 29.96 49.12
C LEU A 18 -21.21 28.76 49.09
N ILE A 19 -21.10 28.03 50.22
CA ILE A 19 -20.34 26.77 50.30
C ILE A 19 -20.93 25.72 49.37
N LEU A 20 -22.26 25.61 49.34
CA LEU A 20 -22.95 24.65 48.47
C LEU A 20 -22.76 24.98 47.00
N ALA A 21 -22.79 26.24 46.60
CA ALA A 21 -22.50 26.69 45.25
C ALA A 21 -21.06 26.40 44.85
N ILE A 22 -20.08 26.66 45.74
CA ILE A 22 -18.66 26.35 45.46
C ILE A 22 -18.45 24.84 45.31
N THR A 23 -19.05 24.02 46.18
CA THR A 23 -18.93 22.56 46.09
C THR A 23 -19.53 22.02 44.77
N LEU A 24 -20.66 22.54 44.30
CA LEU A 24 -21.26 22.18 43.01
C LEU A 24 -20.35 22.58 41.84
N ILE A 25 -19.74 23.76 41.87
CA ILE A 25 -18.81 24.21 40.83
C ILE A 25 -17.58 23.30 40.78
N VAL A 26 -16.97 23.01 41.96
CA VAL A 26 -15.81 22.12 42.04
C VAL A 26 -16.17 20.71 41.52
N PHE A 27 -17.33 20.19 41.92
CA PHE A 27 -17.82 18.90 41.45
C PHE A 27 -18.05 18.88 39.95
N PHE A 28 -18.62 19.93 39.36
CA PHE A 28 -18.83 20.08 37.96
C PHE A 28 -17.48 20.06 37.18
N PHE A 29 -16.49 20.84 37.60
CA PHE A 29 -15.18 20.84 36.97
C PHE A 29 -14.47 19.49 37.11
N TYR A 30 -14.53 18.88 38.28
CA TYR A 30 -13.97 17.53 38.48
C TYR A 30 -14.61 16.50 37.54
N PHE A 31 -15.93 16.52 37.41
CA PHE A 31 -16.65 15.61 36.52
C PHE A 31 -16.31 15.85 35.03
N GLN A 32 -16.24 17.11 34.62
CA GLN A 32 -15.84 17.49 33.27
C GLN A 32 -14.41 17.02 32.94
N GLN A 33 -13.48 17.22 33.86
CA GLN A 33 -12.09 16.78 33.67
C GLN A 33 -12.00 15.24 33.55
N LYS A 34 -12.73 14.53 34.41
CA LYS A 34 -12.78 13.06 34.34
C LYS A 34 -13.42 12.54 33.08
N LYS A 35 -14.48 13.20 32.60
CA LYS A 35 -15.15 12.86 31.33
C LYS A 35 -14.24 13.08 30.13
N THR A 36 -13.55 14.20 30.05
CA THR A 36 -12.58 14.46 28.92
C THR A 36 -11.42 13.49 28.95
N ALA A 37 -10.86 13.19 30.12
CA ALA A 37 -9.79 12.19 30.24
C ALA A 37 -10.25 10.79 29.80
N TYR A 38 -11.48 10.39 30.14
CA TYR A 38 -12.06 9.13 29.70
C TYR A 38 -12.26 9.07 28.20
N LEU A 39 -12.80 10.14 27.58
CA LEU A 39 -13.00 10.22 26.12
C LEU A 39 -11.68 10.21 25.35
N LEU A 40 -10.66 10.89 25.87
CA LEU A 40 -9.31 10.87 25.28
C LEU A 40 -8.72 9.46 25.31
N LYS A 41 -8.80 8.78 26.44
CA LYS A 41 -8.31 7.41 26.59
C LYS A 41 -9.06 6.43 25.66
N GLN A 42 -10.39 6.58 25.56
CA GLN A 42 -11.19 5.76 24.64
C GLN A 42 -10.78 5.98 23.18
N ARG A 43 -10.54 7.24 22.78
CA ARG A 43 -10.10 7.57 21.43
C ARG A 43 -8.71 7.02 21.12
N GLU A 44 -7.78 7.12 22.07
CA GLU A 44 -6.44 6.54 21.94
C GLU A 44 -6.51 5.02 21.75
N THR A 45 -7.30 4.32 22.58
CA THR A 45 -7.50 2.87 22.47
C THR A 45 -8.12 2.50 21.11
N GLN A 46 -9.08 3.30 20.62
CA GLN A 46 -9.70 3.06 19.32
C GLN A 46 -8.69 3.22 18.18
N LEU A 47 -7.84 4.26 18.21
CA LEU A 47 -6.80 4.47 17.20
C LEU A 47 -5.80 3.31 17.16
N LEU A 48 -5.33 2.85 18.34
CA LEU A 48 -4.44 1.69 18.44
C LEU A 48 -5.09 0.42 17.88
N PHE A 49 -6.38 0.21 18.14
CA PHE A 49 -7.11 -0.94 17.60
C PHE A 49 -7.30 -0.86 16.08
N GLU A 50 -7.58 0.32 15.54
CA GLU A 50 -7.67 0.53 14.07
C GLU A 50 -6.32 0.30 13.38
N GLU A 51 -5.21 0.72 13.99
CA GLU A 51 -3.86 0.47 13.52
C GLU A 51 -3.54 -1.04 13.51
N GLU A 52 -3.86 -1.75 14.60
CA GLU A 52 -3.65 -3.20 14.70
C GLU A 52 -4.48 -3.98 13.68
N ILE A 53 -5.75 -3.60 13.47
CA ILE A 53 -6.59 -4.20 12.42
C ILE A 53 -5.97 -3.96 11.03
N THR A 54 -5.47 -2.77 10.77
CA THR A 54 -4.88 -2.43 9.48
C THR A 54 -3.62 -3.25 9.24
N LYS A 55 -2.76 -3.37 10.24
CA LYS A 55 -1.56 -4.21 10.19
C LYS A 55 -1.93 -5.69 9.95
N SER A 56 -2.87 -6.23 10.70
CA SER A 56 -3.33 -7.62 10.54
C SER A 56 -3.92 -7.89 9.15
N LYS A 57 -4.71 -6.96 8.59
CA LYS A 57 -5.22 -7.08 7.22
C LYS A 57 -4.11 -7.16 6.19
N LEU A 58 -3.04 -6.37 6.36
CA LEU A 58 -1.91 -6.39 5.44
C LEU A 58 -1.10 -7.69 5.56
N GLU A 59 -0.88 -8.19 6.76
CA GLU A 59 -0.23 -9.48 6.99
C GLU A 59 -1.00 -10.61 6.32
N ILE A 60 -2.34 -10.65 6.49
CA ILE A 60 -3.20 -11.63 5.81
C ILE A 60 -3.10 -11.49 4.28
N GLN A 61 -3.07 -10.26 3.77
CA GLN A 61 -2.96 -10.01 2.34
C GLN A 61 -1.60 -10.47 1.79
N GLU A 62 -0.49 -10.19 2.48
CA GLU A 62 0.85 -10.67 2.08
C GLU A 62 0.93 -12.19 2.14
N GLN A 63 0.34 -12.83 3.16
CA GLN A 63 0.26 -14.29 3.24
C GLN A 63 -0.55 -14.88 2.09
N ALA A 64 -1.67 -14.26 1.73
CA ALA A 64 -2.46 -14.70 0.58
C ALA A 64 -1.68 -14.58 -0.74
N LEU A 65 -0.94 -13.48 -0.94
CA LEU A 65 -0.09 -13.30 -2.11
C LEU A 65 1.03 -14.35 -2.16
N GLN A 66 1.63 -14.69 -1.04
CA GLN A 66 2.63 -15.74 -0.93
C GLN A 66 2.06 -17.11 -1.31
N ASN A 67 0.88 -17.45 -0.80
CA ASN A 67 0.19 -18.70 -1.12
C ASN A 67 -0.15 -18.78 -2.61
N ILE A 68 -0.67 -17.70 -3.19
CA ILE A 68 -0.93 -17.62 -4.64
C ILE A 68 0.36 -17.80 -5.44
N SER A 69 1.45 -17.20 -5.01
CA SER A 69 2.75 -17.34 -5.65
C SER A 69 3.19 -18.82 -5.72
N TRP A 70 3.05 -19.54 -4.61
CA TRP A 70 3.36 -20.98 -4.55
C TRP A 70 2.44 -21.79 -5.46
N GLU A 71 1.14 -21.52 -5.42
CA GLU A 71 0.15 -22.22 -6.25
C GLU A 71 0.43 -22.02 -7.75
N ILE A 72 0.77 -20.82 -8.17
CA ILE A 72 1.16 -20.51 -9.56
C ILE A 72 2.43 -21.29 -9.93
N HIS A 73 3.43 -21.28 -9.06
CA HIS A 73 4.69 -21.96 -9.34
C HIS A 73 4.54 -23.48 -9.42
N ASP A 74 3.89 -24.08 -8.41
CA ASP A 74 3.86 -25.54 -8.25
C ASP A 74 2.79 -26.19 -9.12
N ASN A 75 1.60 -25.63 -9.22
CA ASN A 75 0.53 -26.23 -10.01
C ASN A 75 0.58 -25.78 -11.46
N VAL A 76 0.41 -24.49 -11.70
CA VAL A 76 0.30 -23.98 -13.08
C VAL A 76 1.63 -24.10 -13.81
N GLY A 77 2.74 -23.78 -13.13
CA GLY A 77 4.09 -23.89 -13.70
C GLY A 77 4.49 -25.31 -14.04
N GLN A 78 4.14 -26.29 -13.21
CA GLN A 78 4.41 -27.71 -13.48
C GLN A 78 3.56 -28.24 -14.64
N LEU A 79 2.25 -27.90 -14.68
CA LEU A 79 1.36 -28.33 -15.77
C LEU A 79 1.84 -27.77 -17.13
N LEU A 80 2.19 -26.50 -17.21
CA LEU A 80 2.71 -25.91 -18.45
C LEU A 80 4.08 -26.48 -18.85
N SER A 81 4.95 -26.77 -17.87
CA SER A 81 6.24 -27.43 -18.14
C SER A 81 6.03 -28.83 -18.70
N THR A 82 5.07 -29.59 -18.17
CA THR A 82 4.71 -30.93 -18.67
C THR A 82 4.12 -30.86 -20.07
N ALA A 83 3.20 -29.91 -20.33
CA ALA A 83 2.61 -29.69 -21.64
C ALA A 83 3.68 -29.35 -22.69
N LYS A 84 4.61 -28.43 -22.34
CA LYS A 84 5.75 -28.09 -23.20
C LYS A 84 6.63 -29.31 -23.53
N MET A 85 6.93 -30.13 -22.49
CA MET A 85 7.70 -31.35 -22.68
C MET A 85 6.99 -32.33 -23.62
N GLN A 86 5.68 -32.54 -23.45
CA GLN A 86 4.89 -33.40 -24.34
C GLN A 86 4.90 -32.89 -25.78
N LEU A 87 4.74 -31.60 -26.04
CA LEU A 87 4.83 -31.03 -27.39
C LEU A 87 6.20 -31.23 -27.98
N ASN A 88 7.26 -31.03 -27.23
CA ASN A 88 8.61 -31.27 -27.69
C ASN A 88 8.84 -32.77 -28.06
N MET A 89 8.27 -33.68 -27.27
CA MET A 89 8.33 -35.12 -27.61
C MET A 89 7.54 -35.46 -28.87
N MET A 90 6.34 -34.88 -29.04
CA MET A 90 5.54 -35.08 -30.27
C MET A 90 6.25 -34.57 -31.54
N GLN A 91 7.02 -33.50 -31.42
CA GLN A 91 7.76 -32.93 -32.56
C GLN A 91 8.70 -33.96 -33.18
N PHE A 92 9.31 -34.87 -32.41
CA PHE A 92 10.20 -35.91 -32.94
C PHE A 92 9.47 -37.05 -33.64
N THR A 93 8.16 -37.18 -33.47
CA THR A 93 7.36 -38.28 -34.01
C THR A 93 6.50 -37.88 -35.22
N LEU A 94 6.40 -36.58 -35.50
CA LEU A 94 5.55 -36.03 -36.55
C LEU A 94 6.31 -35.76 -37.85
N PRO A 95 5.61 -35.81 -39.03
CA PRO A 95 6.14 -35.37 -40.30
C PRO A 95 6.62 -33.92 -40.26
N GLU A 96 7.61 -33.57 -41.11
CA GLU A 96 8.23 -32.24 -41.12
C GLU A 96 7.23 -31.08 -41.33
N ASP A 97 6.19 -31.29 -42.17
CA ASP A 97 5.15 -30.33 -42.46
C ASP A 97 4.27 -29.97 -41.27
N GLN A 98 4.25 -30.77 -40.17
CA GLN A 98 3.50 -30.56 -38.96
C GLN A 98 4.36 -30.06 -37.78
N GLN A 99 5.68 -30.16 -37.90
CA GLN A 99 6.61 -29.79 -36.82
C GLN A 99 6.61 -28.30 -36.50
N GLU A 100 6.44 -27.43 -37.51
CA GLU A 100 6.46 -25.97 -37.35
C GLU A 100 5.36 -25.48 -36.42
N GLY A 101 4.11 -25.97 -36.58
CA GLY A 101 2.97 -25.57 -35.70
C GLY A 101 3.15 -26.03 -34.26
N ILE A 102 3.73 -27.24 -34.05
CA ILE A 102 4.04 -27.72 -32.68
C ILE A 102 5.15 -26.89 -32.07
N GLN A 103 6.19 -26.56 -32.81
CA GLN A 103 7.27 -25.71 -32.30
C GLN A 103 6.77 -24.32 -31.93
N GLU A 104 5.90 -23.71 -32.73
CA GLU A 104 5.29 -22.43 -32.42
C GLU A 104 4.47 -22.51 -31.14
N THR A 105 3.64 -23.56 -30.97
CA THR A 105 2.84 -23.78 -29.76
C THR A 105 3.73 -23.98 -28.52
N SER A 106 4.80 -24.78 -28.65
CA SER A 106 5.78 -24.99 -27.56
C SER A 106 6.47 -23.68 -27.16
N ASN A 107 6.78 -22.81 -28.14
CA ASN A 107 7.37 -21.50 -27.89
C ASN A 107 6.40 -20.55 -27.16
N ILE A 108 5.11 -20.58 -27.53
CA ILE A 108 4.06 -19.81 -26.84
C ILE A 108 3.94 -20.26 -25.38
N ILE A 109 3.86 -21.57 -25.12
CA ILE A 109 3.82 -22.13 -23.76
C ILE A 109 5.08 -21.77 -22.99
N GLY A 110 6.25 -21.81 -23.63
CA GLY A 110 7.51 -21.41 -23.02
C GLY A 110 7.51 -19.97 -22.53
N ARG A 111 7.04 -19.04 -23.35
CA ARG A 111 6.88 -17.61 -23.00
C ARG A 111 5.86 -17.43 -21.88
N SER A 112 4.72 -18.08 -21.97
CA SER A 112 3.68 -18.03 -20.92
C SER A 112 4.21 -18.54 -19.57
N LEU A 113 5.04 -19.58 -19.58
CA LEU A 113 5.68 -20.13 -18.39
C LEU A 113 6.67 -19.14 -17.75
N GLU A 114 7.47 -18.45 -18.55
CA GLU A 114 8.38 -17.41 -18.09
C GLU A 114 7.63 -16.22 -17.45
N ASP A 115 6.55 -15.78 -18.10
CA ASP A 115 5.72 -14.69 -17.60
C ASP A 115 5.02 -15.06 -16.29
N LEU A 116 4.48 -16.28 -16.17
CA LEU A 116 3.90 -16.78 -14.92
C LEU A 116 4.92 -16.90 -13.80
N ARG A 117 6.13 -17.37 -14.09
CA ARG A 117 7.21 -17.41 -13.09
C ARG A 117 7.63 -16.02 -12.67
N GLY A 118 7.69 -15.06 -13.58
CA GLY A 118 7.94 -13.64 -13.26
C GLY A 118 6.86 -13.07 -12.34
N LEU A 119 5.59 -13.35 -12.65
CA LEU A 119 4.46 -12.94 -11.82
C LEU A 119 4.51 -13.56 -10.44
N ALA A 120 4.70 -14.88 -10.33
CA ALA A 120 4.83 -15.57 -9.05
C ALA A 120 5.94 -14.96 -8.18
N LYS A 121 7.13 -14.70 -8.76
CA LYS A 121 8.22 -14.04 -8.04
C LYS A 121 7.86 -12.65 -7.53
N SER A 122 7.12 -11.86 -8.32
CA SER A 122 6.71 -10.52 -7.91
C SER A 122 5.62 -10.52 -6.83
N LEU A 123 4.83 -11.59 -6.74
CA LEU A 123 3.83 -11.78 -5.69
C LEU A 123 4.45 -12.24 -4.36
N ASN A 124 5.61 -12.90 -4.37
CA ASN A 124 6.24 -13.46 -3.18
C ASN A 124 7.03 -12.40 -2.38
N PRO A 125 6.64 -12.08 -1.12
CA PRO A 125 7.37 -11.13 -0.27
C PRO A 125 8.81 -11.54 0.00
N GLU A 126 9.09 -12.84 0.13
CA GLU A 126 10.44 -13.38 0.34
C GLU A 126 11.40 -13.03 -0.81
N THR A 127 10.87 -12.91 -2.03
CA THR A 127 11.69 -12.48 -3.19
C THR A 127 12.18 -11.05 -3.01
N ILE A 128 11.32 -10.16 -2.53
CA ILE A 128 11.65 -8.75 -2.30
C ILE A 128 12.63 -8.63 -1.14
N LYS A 129 12.38 -9.35 -0.04
CA LYS A 129 13.26 -9.41 1.14
C LYS A 129 14.67 -9.87 0.80
N ASN A 130 14.80 -10.86 -0.09
CA ASN A 130 16.10 -11.44 -0.43
C ASN A 130 16.86 -10.64 -1.51
N LYS A 131 16.15 -9.93 -2.40
CA LYS A 131 16.75 -9.20 -3.53
C LYS A 131 16.85 -7.70 -3.33
N GLY A 132 16.09 -7.17 -2.40
CA GLY A 132 15.93 -5.75 -2.15
C GLY A 132 14.98 -5.04 -3.11
N LEU A 133 14.60 -3.83 -2.75
CA LEU A 133 13.65 -2.98 -3.49
C LEU A 133 14.13 -2.71 -4.93
N ILE A 134 15.37 -2.25 -5.07
CA ILE A 134 15.92 -1.83 -6.36
C ILE A 134 15.91 -2.97 -7.38
N THR A 135 16.42 -4.14 -6.98
CA THR A 135 16.50 -5.31 -7.87
C THR A 135 15.11 -5.80 -8.27
N SER A 136 14.17 -5.78 -7.32
CA SER A 136 12.78 -6.17 -7.55
C SER A 136 12.07 -5.22 -8.53
N LEU A 137 12.29 -3.91 -8.40
CA LEU A 137 11.75 -2.91 -9.32
C LEU A 137 12.35 -3.03 -10.73
N LYS A 138 13.66 -3.29 -10.87
CA LYS A 138 14.29 -3.55 -12.16
C LYS A 138 13.62 -4.72 -12.88
N GLN A 139 13.39 -5.84 -12.18
CA GLN A 139 12.72 -7.02 -12.74
C GLN A 139 11.28 -6.72 -13.15
N GLU A 140 10.55 -5.91 -12.38
CA GLU A 140 9.17 -5.53 -12.68
C GLU A 140 9.11 -4.62 -13.92
N VAL A 141 9.99 -3.64 -14.03
CA VAL A 141 10.12 -2.76 -15.22
C VAL A 141 10.48 -3.57 -16.47
N GLU A 142 11.42 -4.50 -16.37
CA GLU A 142 11.77 -5.41 -17.46
C GLU A 142 10.57 -6.26 -17.90
N ARG A 143 9.76 -6.73 -16.95
CA ARG A 143 8.54 -7.49 -17.23
C ARG A 143 7.53 -6.65 -18.03
N TYR A 144 7.30 -5.40 -17.63
CA TYR A 144 6.39 -4.49 -18.34
C TYR A 144 6.86 -4.20 -19.77
N ASN A 145 8.16 -3.98 -19.96
CA ASN A 145 8.74 -3.75 -21.28
C ASN A 145 8.62 -4.97 -22.21
N ARG A 146 8.78 -6.20 -21.67
CA ARG A 146 8.57 -7.43 -22.45
C ARG A 146 7.14 -7.61 -22.96
N LEU A 147 6.16 -7.14 -22.21
CA LEU A 147 4.76 -7.19 -22.61
C LEU A 147 4.43 -6.22 -23.76
N ASN A 148 5.32 -5.28 -24.09
CA ASN A 148 5.19 -4.28 -25.15
C ASN A 148 3.93 -3.38 -25.05
N PHE A 149 3.30 -3.29 -23.86
CA PHE A 149 2.15 -2.42 -23.65
C PHE A 149 2.55 -1.00 -23.27
N ILE A 150 3.70 -0.84 -22.63
CA ILE A 150 4.19 0.42 -22.09
C ILE A 150 5.73 0.44 -22.12
N ASN A 151 6.30 1.63 -22.32
CA ASN A 151 7.74 1.86 -22.16
C ASN A 151 8.00 2.28 -20.70
N ALA A 152 8.46 1.34 -19.87
CA ALA A 152 8.75 1.58 -18.48
C ALA A 152 10.23 1.87 -18.25
N LYS A 153 10.54 2.88 -17.41
CA LYS A 153 11.90 3.28 -17.04
C LYS A 153 12.04 3.35 -15.53
N LEU A 154 13.21 2.94 -15.04
CA LEU A 154 13.61 3.09 -13.63
C LEU A 154 14.90 3.90 -13.57
N GLU A 155 14.85 5.01 -12.85
CA GLU A 155 15.97 5.90 -12.61
C GLU A 155 16.29 5.88 -11.11
N ILE A 156 17.59 5.81 -10.76
CA ILE A 156 18.03 5.68 -9.37
C ILE A 156 19.21 6.63 -9.17
N SER A 157 19.20 7.41 -8.07
CA SER A 157 20.36 8.24 -7.70
C SER A 157 21.59 7.38 -7.40
N GLU A 158 22.77 7.98 -7.54
CA GLU A 158 24.05 7.28 -7.30
C GLU A 158 24.26 6.93 -5.81
N ASP A 159 23.86 7.82 -4.91
CA ASP A 159 23.91 7.59 -3.47
C ASP A 159 22.67 6.82 -3.02
N PHE A 160 22.86 5.70 -2.33
CA PHE A 160 21.76 4.94 -1.75
C PHE A 160 22.12 4.44 -0.34
N PHE A 161 21.10 4.20 0.46
CA PHE A 161 21.21 3.59 1.79
C PHE A 161 20.20 2.45 1.94
N ASP A 162 20.49 1.54 2.86
CA ASP A 162 19.61 0.39 3.12
C ASP A 162 18.40 0.82 3.96
N LEU A 163 17.24 0.34 3.55
CA LEU A 163 15.99 0.41 4.31
C LEU A 163 15.75 -0.92 5.04
N SER A 164 14.85 -0.91 6.03
CA SER A 164 14.40 -2.16 6.61
C SER A 164 13.64 -3.01 5.58
N ASN A 165 13.72 -4.33 5.68
CA ASN A 165 13.01 -5.25 4.79
C ASN A 165 11.51 -4.95 4.72
N GLU A 166 10.91 -4.56 5.85
CA GLU A 166 9.49 -4.20 5.93
C GLU A 166 9.17 -2.98 5.07
N LYS A 167 9.99 -1.91 5.16
CA LYS A 167 9.85 -0.72 4.32
C LYS A 167 10.02 -1.04 2.84
N GLU A 168 11.00 -1.85 2.49
CA GLU A 168 11.25 -2.24 1.10
C GLU A 168 10.08 -3.02 0.49
N ILE A 169 9.51 -3.99 1.24
CA ILE A 169 8.35 -4.76 0.80
C ILE A 169 7.15 -3.82 0.59
N ILE A 170 6.87 -2.96 1.56
CA ILE A 170 5.73 -2.03 1.50
C ILE A 170 5.89 -1.04 0.35
N LEU A 171 7.05 -0.44 0.16
CA LEU A 171 7.34 0.47 -0.96
C LEU A 171 7.18 -0.24 -2.30
N PHE A 172 7.69 -1.47 -2.42
CA PHE A 172 7.49 -2.27 -3.62
C PHE A 172 6.01 -2.49 -3.92
N ARG A 173 5.19 -2.86 -2.92
CA ARG A 173 3.75 -3.06 -3.08
C ARG A 173 3.01 -1.79 -3.50
N ILE A 174 3.40 -0.64 -2.95
CA ILE A 174 2.83 0.66 -3.35
C ILE A 174 3.12 0.93 -4.83
N LEU A 175 4.36 0.75 -5.25
CA LEU A 175 4.78 0.97 -6.64
C LEU A 175 4.15 -0.05 -7.59
N GLN A 176 4.07 -1.31 -7.19
CA GLN A 176 3.40 -2.38 -7.94
C GLN A 176 1.93 -2.05 -8.20
N GLU A 177 1.22 -1.56 -7.17
CA GLU A 177 -0.19 -1.13 -7.29
C GLU A 177 -0.33 0.06 -8.24
N PHE A 178 0.55 1.05 -8.14
CA PHE A 178 0.57 2.19 -9.06
C PHE A 178 0.81 1.74 -10.50
N CYS A 179 1.83 0.93 -10.75
CA CYS A 179 2.16 0.41 -12.07
C CYS A 179 1.03 -0.45 -12.66
N ASN A 180 0.41 -1.31 -11.85
CA ASN A 180 -0.74 -2.10 -12.28
C ASN A 180 -1.95 -1.23 -12.64
N ASN A 181 -2.20 -0.16 -11.89
CA ASN A 181 -3.26 0.81 -12.20
C ASN A 181 -2.96 1.53 -13.51
N THR A 182 -1.70 1.92 -13.74
CA THR A 182 -1.25 2.48 -15.01
C THR A 182 -1.53 1.53 -16.18
N LEU A 183 -1.13 0.26 -16.09
CA LEU A 183 -1.36 -0.73 -17.15
C LEU A 183 -2.84 -0.97 -17.43
N LYS A 184 -3.68 -1.01 -16.39
CA LYS A 184 -5.11 -1.36 -16.53
C LYS A 184 -5.96 -0.19 -17.00
N TYR A 185 -5.65 1.04 -16.58
CA TYR A 185 -6.60 2.14 -16.67
C TYR A 185 -6.09 3.38 -17.38
N SER A 186 -4.76 3.60 -17.43
CA SER A 186 -4.23 4.89 -17.87
C SER A 186 -4.17 5.06 -19.38
N LYS A 187 -4.07 3.97 -20.16
CA LYS A 187 -3.71 3.98 -21.60
C LYS A 187 -2.38 4.71 -21.86
N ALA A 188 -1.51 4.78 -20.87
CA ALA A 188 -0.21 5.42 -20.99
C ALA A 188 0.71 4.66 -21.95
N LYS A 189 1.62 5.39 -22.58
CA LYS A 189 2.71 4.83 -23.39
C LYS A 189 4.03 4.81 -22.62
N GLU A 190 4.15 5.62 -21.59
CA GLU A 190 5.35 5.75 -20.79
C GLU A 190 5.02 5.69 -19.30
N LEU A 191 5.88 4.98 -18.56
CA LEU A 191 5.85 4.87 -17.10
C LEU A 191 7.28 5.11 -16.60
N ILE A 192 7.46 6.09 -15.73
CA ILE A 192 8.77 6.43 -15.17
C ILE A 192 8.71 6.30 -13.66
N VAL A 193 9.62 5.54 -13.08
CA VAL A 193 9.83 5.43 -11.64
C VAL A 193 11.22 5.97 -11.33
N ASN A 194 11.28 6.96 -10.45
CA ASN A 194 12.52 7.62 -10.04
C ASN A 194 12.70 7.45 -8.52
N LEU A 195 13.88 6.95 -8.11
CA LEU A 195 14.28 6.80 -6.72
C LEU A 195 15.43 7.77 -6.43
N ASN A 196 15.19 8.73 -5.55
CA ASN A 196 16.20 9.68 -5.10
C ASN A 196 16.45 9.54 -3.61
N TYR A 197 17.66 9.13 -3.25
CA TYR A 197 18.11 8.97 -1.87
C TYR A 197 18.84 10.25 -1.44
N GLU A 198 18.34 10.95 -0.44
CA GLU A 198 18.88 12.20 0.02
C GLU A 198 18.56 12.45 1.50
N ASN A 199 19.58 12.85 2.30
CA ASN A 199 19.39 13.26 3.71
C ASN A 199 18.62 12.26 4.58
N ASP A 200 18.94 10.97 4.50
CA ASP A 200 18.24 9.88 5.19
C ASP A 200 16.74 9.76 4.81
N VAL A 201 16.35 10.25 3.65
CA VAL A 201 15.01 10.14 3.10
C VAL A 201 15.06 9.57 1.69
N LEU A 202 14.29 8.52 1.43
CA LEU A 202 14.04 8.04 0.07
C LEU A 202 12.83 8.76 -0.51
N ASN A 203 13.06 9.58 -1.52
CA ASN A 203 12.02 10.23 -2.31
C ASN A 203 11.79 9.44 -3.59
N ILE A 204 10.56 8.96 -3.77
CA ILE A 204 10.17 8.21 -4.97
C ILE A 204 9.14 9.02 -5.74
N THR A 205 9.31 9.09 -7.04
CA THR A 205 8.32 9.63 -7.97
C THR A 205 7.98 8.56 -9.00
N ALA A 206 6.72 8.16 -9.08
CA ALA A 206 6.23 7.29 -10.14
C ALA A 206 5.19 8.05 -10.97
N SER A 207 5.36 8.07 -12.30
CA SER A 207 4.50 8.86 -13.18
C SER A 207 4.17 8.12 -14.48
N ASP A 208 2.96 8.32 -14.96
CA ASP A 208 2.51 7.89 -16.27
C ASP A 208 2.01 9.07 -17.13
N ASN A 209 2.06 8.93 -18.44
CA ASN A 209 1.57 9.92 -19.40
C ASN A 209 0.17 9.58 -19.94
N GLY A 210 -0.65 8.88 -19.19
CA GLY A 210 -1.96 8.42 -19.60
C GLY A 210 -3.08 9.46 -19.50
N ILE A 211 -4.33 8.96 -19.54
CA ILE A 211 -5.52 9.80 -19.51
C ILE A 211 -5.76 10.49 -18.17
N GLY A 212 -5.12 10.03 -17.08
CA GLY A 212 -5.36 10.55 -15.74
C GLY A 212 -6.81 10.44 -15.30
N PHE A 213 -7.12 11.04 -14.15
CA PHE A 213 -8.46 11.10 -13.58
C PHE A 213 -8.65 12.33 -12.69
N ASP A 214 -9.89 12.71 -12.44
CA ASP A 214 -10.21 13.76 -11.46
C ASP A 214 -10.03 13.24 -10.03
N THR A 215 -9.07 13.80 -9.31
CA THR A 215 -8.80 13.45 -7.93
C THR A 215 -9.87 13.93 -6.94
N ASN A 216 -10.81 14.81 -7.35
CA ASN A 216 -11.93 15.23 -6.51
C ASN A 216 -13.15 14.31 -6.66
N ASP A 217 -13.16 13.41 -7.64
CA ASP A 217 -14.21 12.41 -7.83
C ASP A 217 -14.13 11.35 -6.72
N LYS A 218 -15.04 11.45 -5.73
CA LYS A 218 -15.10 10.54 -4.58
C LYS A 218 -15.25 9.06 -4.98
N THR A 219 -15.84 8.77 -6.13
CA THR A 219 -15.99 7.39 -6.61
C THR A 219 -14.66 6.79 -7.04
N LYS A 220 -13.77 7.60 -7.56
CA LYS A 220 -12.41 7.20 -7.98
C LYS A 220 -11.39 7.26 -6.84
N GLN A 221 -11.54 8.23 -5.91
CA GLN A 221 -10.71 8.28 -4.70
C GLN A 221 -10.89 7.06 -3.77
N ASN A 222 -12.10 6.49 -3.72
CA ASN A 222 -12.43 5.32 -2.90
C ASN A 222 -12.09 3.99 -3.56
N GLY A 223 -11.35 3.99 -4.66
CA GLY A 223 -10.81 2.76 -5.23
C GLY A 223 -9.90 2.04 -4.23
N ILE A 224 -10.14 0.75 -4.03
CA ILE A 224 -9.39 -0.10 -3.07
C ILE A 224 -7.87 0.07 -3.24
N GLY A 225 -7.38 0.21 -4.47
CA GLY A 225 -5.95 0.40 -4.76
C GLY A 225 -5.38 1.69 -4.18
N LEU A 226 -6.09 2.81 -4.28
CA LEU A 226 -5.62 4.10 -3.74
C LEU A 226 -5.66 4.12 -2.20
N ILE A 227 -6.68 3.48 -1.61
CA ILE A 227 -6.75 3.30 -0.16
C ILE A 227 -5.56 2.47 0.32
N ASN A 228 -5.26 1.37 -0.36
CA ASN A 228 -4.13 0.50 -0.03
C ASN A 228 -2.78 1.24 -0.13
N ILE A 229 -2.58 2.07 -1.16
CA ILE A 229 -1.37 2.90 -1.30
C ILE A 229 -1.19 3.81 -0.08
N LYS A 230 -2.23 4.52 0.34
CA LYS A 230 -2.18 5.43 1.50
C LYS A 230 -1.93 4.69 2.80
N SER A 231 -2.74 3.66 3.10
CA SER A 231 -2.61 2.88 4.33
C SER A 231 -1.23 2.22 4.48
N ARG A 232 -0.69 1.69 3.38
CA ARG A 232 0.67 1.14 3.36
C ARG A 232 1.74 2.20 3.62
N GLY A 233 1.59 3.41 3.05
CA GLY A 233 2.52 4.50 3.31
C GLY A 233 2.52 4.93 4.78
N GLU A 234 1.35 5.04 5.39
CA GLU A 234 1.19 5.40 6.80
C GLU A 234 1.89 4.41 7.74
N LEU A 235 1.82 3.10 7.46
CA LEU A 235 2.47 2.07 8.30
C LEU A 235 3.98 2.19 8.38
N ILE A 236 4.64 2.69 7.32
CA ILE A 236 6.10 2.88 7.30
C ILE A 236 6.50 4.33 7.59
N GLY A 237 5.56 5.17 8.01
CA GLY A 237 5.80 6.59 8.25
C GLY A 237 6.13 7.40 6.99
N ALA A 238 5.79 6.88 5.81
CA ALA A 238 6.01 7.59 4.55
C ALA A 238 4.87 8.58 4.27
N LYS A 239 5.23 9.72 3.69
CA LYS A 239 4.26 10.69 3.17
C LYS A 239 3.93 10.33 1.73
N ILE A 240 2.65 10.24 1.42
CA ILE A 240 2.13 9.90 0.09
C ILE A 240 1.34 11.10 -0.46
N ASP A 241 1.68 11.52 -1.66
CA ASP A 241 0.91 12.51 -2.42
C ASP A 241 0.64 11.97 -3.83
N LEU A 242 -0.61 11.99 -4.26
CA LEU A 242 -1.02 11.53 -5.58
C LEU A 242 -1.68 12.68 -6.33
N LYS A 243 -1.12 12.99 -7.49
CA LYS A 243 -1.62 14.03 -8.39
C LYS A 243 -2.06 13.43 -9.70
N SER A 244 -3.27 13.74 -10.12
CA SER A 244 -3.79 13.35 -11.44
C SER A 244 -4.75 14.41 -11.95
N ALA A 245 -4.78 14.58 -13.24
CA ALA A 245 -5.77 15.41 -13.92
C ALA A 245 -6.11 14.79 -15.26
N GLN A 246 -7.33 15.06 -15.74
CA GLN A 246 -7.81 14.51 -17.01
C GLN A 246 -6.86 14.87 -18.17
N ASN A 247 -6.40 13.85 -18.91
CA ASN A 247 -5.45 13.94 -20.01
C ASN A 247 -4.04 14.48 -19.64
N LYS A 248 -3.66 14.40 -18.34
CA LYS A 248 -2.33 14.82 -17.88
C LYS A 248 -1.56 13.68 -17.19
N GLY A 249 -2.07 12.44 -17.25
CA GLY A 249 -1.49 11.31 -16.56
C GLY A 249 -1.68 11.33 -15.05
N THR A 250 -0.94 10.46 -14.38
CA THR A 250 -0.96 10.34 -12.92
C THR A 250 0.46 10.37 -12.38
N MET A 251 0.67 10.98 -11.23
CA MET A 251 1.95 11.08 -10.55
C MET A 251 1.78 10.78 -9.07
N LEU A 252 2.56 9.84 -8.58
CA LEU A 252 2.64 9.43 -7.20
C LEU A 252 3.98 9.89 -6.62
N TYR A 253 3.93 10.61 -5.51
CA TYR A 253 5.08 11.01 -4.71
C TYR A 253 5.09 10.24 -3.41
N ILE A 254 6.23 9.69 -3.03
CA ILE A 254 6.45 9.01 -1.77
C ILE A 254 7.71 9.61 -1.15
N SER A 255 7.62 10.02 0.12
CA SER A 255 8.79 10.44 0.90
C SER A 255 8.86 9.54 2.13
N CYS A 256 9.84 8.63 2.14
CA CYS A 256 10.02 7.62 3.17
C CYS A 256 11.31 7.91 3.96
N PRO A 257 11.23 8.18 5.27
CA PRO A 257 12.44 8.29 6.11
C PRO A 257 13.10 6.92 6.22
N LYS A 258 14.44 6.97 6.41
CA LYS A 258 15.27 5.78 6.62
C LYS A 258 14.83 4.91 7.79
#